data_36c64c8ebfcf461fe19a624ee619578e
#
_entry.id   36c64c8ebfcf461fe19a624ee619578e
#
_cell.length_a   1.000
_cell.length_b   1.000
_cell.length_c   1.000
_cell.angle_alpha   90.00
_cell.angle_beta   90.00
_cell.angle_gamma   90.00
#
_symmetry.space_group_name_H-M   'P 1'
#
loop_
_entity.id
_entity.type
_entity.pdbx_description
1 polymer ?
#
loop_
_entity_poly.entity_id
_entity_poly.type
_entity_poly.pdbx_seq_one_letter_code
_entity_poly.pdbx_strand_id
1 'polypeptide(L)'
;MIMNNLATILITITLLTGGTETVYFDVPVHEVVQQKELNVEYQIAEKDINMLAKTIWNEARGIKSDMEKAAIAWCVLNRVDSTDWEFRNMNTIEEVLTAPGQIEGYKEDNPLDDHLVELAKDVLI
;
A
#
# COMPACT_ATOMS: atom_id res chain seq x y z
N MET A 1 2.58 -34.36 -19.11
CA MET A 1 1.31 -33.68 -19.39
C MET A 1 1.46 -32.20 -18.99
N ILE A 2 1.49 -31.31 -19.96
CA ILE A 2 1.56 -29.88 -19.71
C ILE A 2 0.13 -29.41 -19.45
N MET A 3 -0.20 -29.07 -18.20
CA MET A 3 -1.47 -28.43 -17.90
C MET A 3 -1.37 -26.96 -18.31
N ASN A 4 -2.09 -26.56 -19.35
CA ASN A 4 -2.23 -25.16 -19.71
C ASN A 4 -3.18 -24.48 -18.70
N ASN A 5 -2.62 -23.82 -17.72
CA ASN A 5 -3.38 -22.95 -16.84
C ASN A 5 -3.67 -21.62 -17.57
N LEU A 6 -4.77 -21.61 -18.31
CA LEU A 6 -5.26 -20.42 -18.99
C LEU A 6 -6.49 -19.88 -18.27
N ALA A 7 -6.56 -18.57 -18.11
CA ALA A 7 -7.78 -17.87 -17.71
C ALA A 7 -8.40 -17.23 -18.94
N THR A 8 -9.71 -17.37 -19.09
CA THR A 8 -10.45 -16.73 -20.16
C THR A 8 -10.92 -15.34 -19.71
N ILE A 9 -10.50 -14.31 -20.43
CA ILE A 9 -10.95 -12.95 -20.25
C ILE A 9 -12.01 -12.62 -21.28
N LEU A 10 -13.18 -12.16 -20.82
CA LEU A 10 -14.27 -11.70 -21.65
C LEU A 10 -14.21 -10.18 -21.77
N ILE A 11 -14.08 -9.69 -22.99
CA ILE A 11 -14.15 -8.27 -23.30
C ILE A 11 -15.34 -8.03 -24.21
N THR A 12 -16.27 -7.17 -23.74
CA THR A 12 -17.41 -6.73 -24.56
C THR A 12 -17.03 -5.44 -25.26
N ILE A 13 -17.02 -5.49 -26.60
CA ILE A 13 -16.70 -4.34 -27.44
C ILE A 13 -17.99 -3.83 -28.08
N THR A 14 -18.27 -2.55 -27.90
CA THR A 14 -19.37 -1.87 -28.61
C THR A 14 -18.86 -1.34 -29.94
N LEU A 15 -19.42 -1.87 -31.02
CA LEU A 15 -19.07 -1.46 -32.38
C LEU A 15 -19.73 -0.14 -32.75
N LEU A 16 -19.04 0.69 -33.57
CA LEU A 16 -19.54 1.97 -34.10
C LEU A 16 -20.83 1.82 -34.95
N THR A 17 -21.17 0.62 -35.34
CA THR A 17 -22.39 0.28 -36.11
C THR A 17 -23.58 -0.11 -35.24
N GLY A 18 -23.49 0.06 -33.91
CA GLY A 18 -24.57 -0.25 -32.96
C GLY A 18 -24.69 -1.69 -32.53
N GLY A 19 -23.72 -2.54 -32.85
CA GLY A 19 -23.62 -3.91 -32.36
C GLY A 19 -22.66 -4.05 -31.16
N THR A 20 -22.86 -5.12 -30.40
CA THR A 20 -21.91 -5.51 -29.35
C THR A 20 -21.32 -6.86 -29.70
N GLU A 21 -20.00 -6.97 -29.66
CA GLU A 21 -19.30 -8.25 -29.77
C GLU A 21 -18.63 -8.58 -28.45
N THR A 22 -18.69 -9.87 -28.09
CA THR A 22 -17.93 -10.40 -26.96
C THR A 22 -16.71 -11.13 -27.52
N VAL A 23 -15.53 -10.64 -27.16
CA VAL A 23 -14.26 -11.23 -27.59
C VAL A 23 -13.67 -12.02 -26.41
N TYR A 24 -13.25 -13.24 -26.67
CA TYR A 24 -12.64 -14.13 -25.70
C TYR A 24 -11.13 -14.14 -25.88
N PHE A 25 -10.41 -13.85 -24.81
CA PHE A 25 -8.96 -13.95 -24.78
C PHE A 25 -8.54 -14.97 -23.73
N ASP A 26 -7.73 -15.94 -24.16
CA ASP A 26 -7.07 -16.85 -23.24
C ASP A 26 -5.70 -16.27 -22.89
N VAL A 27 -5.52 -15.95 -21.61
CA VAL A 27 -4.26 -15.43 -21.09
C VAL A 27 -3.68 -16.38 -20.04
N PRO A 28 -2.34 -16.46 -19.91
CA PRO A 28 -1.73 -17.23 -18.85
C PRO A 28 -2.22 -16.75 -17.48
N VAL A 29 -2.64 -17.70 -16.64
CA VAL A 29 -3.18 -17.37 -15.30
C VAL A 29 -2.21 -16.55 -14.48
N HIS A 30 -0.91 -16.79 -14.62
CA HIS A 30 0.10 -16.08 -13.87
C HIS A 30 0.15 -14.58 -14.19
N GLU A 31 -0.15 -14.14 -15.42
CA GLU A 31 -0.23 -12.72 -15.79
C GLU A 31 -1.45 -12.03 -15.14
N VAL A 32 -2.58 -12.74 -15.06
CA VAL A 32 -3.78 -12.24 -14.39
C VAL A 32 -3.53 -12.05 -12.89
N VAL A 33 -2.85 -13.01 -12.26
CA VAL A 33 -2.49 -12.96 -10.84
C VAL A 33 -1.53 -11.80 -10.58
N GLN A 34 -0.50 -11.62 -11.41
CA GLN A 34 0.44 -10.49 -11.26
C GLN A 34 -0.26 -9.13 -11.36
N GLN A 35 -1.18 -8.95 -12.28
CA GLN A 35 -1.95 -7.70 -12.38
C GLN A 35 -2.80 -7.44 -11.13
N LYS A 36 -3.41 -8.50 -10.59
CA LYS A 36 -4.20 -8.40 -9.37
C LYS A 36 -3.32 -8.04 -8.16
N GLU A 37 -2.16 -8.68 -8.05
CA GLU A 37 -1.19 -8.40 -6.98
C GLU A 37 -0.66 -6.97 -7.07
N LEU A 38 -0.30 -6.48 -8.26
CA LEU A 38 0.12 -5.10 -8.49
C LEU A 38 -0.95 -4.08 -8.11
N ASN A 39 -2.21 -4.33 -8.44
CA ASN A 39 -3.31 -3.43 -8.09
C ASN A 39 -3.58 -3.40 -6.59
N VAL A 40 -3.45 -4.54 -5.92
CA VAL A 40 -3.59 -4.63 -4.45
C VAL A 40 -2.43 -3.92 -3.77
N GLU A 41 -1.21 -4.11 -4.23
CA GLU A 41 -0.01 -3.45 -3.71
C GLU A 41 -0.11 -1.93 -3.86
N TYR A 42 -0.55 -1.42 -5.01
CA TYR A 42 -0.74 0.01 -5.22
C TYR A 42 -1.78 0.62 -4.27
N GLN A 43 -2.92 -0.04 -4.05
CA GLN A 43 -3.96 0.45 -3.14
C GLN A 43 -3.52 0.41 -1.68
N ILE A 44 -2.81 -0.62 -1.27
CA ILE A 44 -2.24 -0.73 0.08
C ILE A 44 -1.20 0.38 0.30
N ALA A 45 -0.35 0.63 -0.67
CA ALA A 45 0.70 1.64 -0.58
C ALA A 45 0.15 3.07 -0.37
N GLU A 46 -0.93 3.46 -1.03
CA GLU A 46 -1.54 4.79 -0.83
C GLU A 46 -2.07 4.98 0.59
N LYS A 47 -2.78 3.99 1.12
CA LYS A 47 -3.25 4.00 2.50
C LYS A 47 -2.09 4.10 3.47
N ASP A 48 -1.07 3.29 3.28
CA ASP A 48 0.11 3.24 4.13
C ASP A 48 0.88 4.56 4.12
N ILE A 49 1.05 5.16 2.95
CA ILE A 49 1.66 6.49 2.77
C ILE A 49 0.91 7.55 3.59
N ASN A 50 -0.41 7.58 3.47
CA ASN A 50 -1.24 8.55 4.18
C ASN A 50 -1.20 8.34 5.70
N MET A 51 -1.21 7.11 6.17
CA MET A 51 -1.09 6.78 7.59
C MET A 51 0.27 7.19 8.15
N LEU A 52 1.37 6.92 7.44
CA LEU A 52 2.71 7.34 7.82
C LEU A 52 2.84 8.87 7.85
N ALA A 53 2.34 9.57 6.83
CA ALA A 53 2.37 11.02 6.76
C ALA A 53 1.64 11.67 7.95
N LYS A 54 0.47 11.15 8.30
CA LYS A 54 -0.29 11.62 9.49
C LYS A 54 0.45 11.37 10.80
N THR A 55 1.16 10.25 10.89
CA THR A 55 1.99 9.93 12.06
C THR A 55 3.17 10.87 12.17
N ILE A 56 3.90 11.11 11.08
CA ILE A 56 5.03 12.03 11.04
C ILE A 56 4.57 13.45 11.42
N TRP A 57 3.42 13.87 10.92
CA TRP A 57 2.88 15.20 11.25
C TRP A 57 2.77 15.43 12.75
N ASN A 58 2.28 14.44 13.49
CA ASN A 58 2.11 14.59 14.94
C ASN A 58 3.41 14.39 15.73
N GLU A 59 4.17 13.33 15.38
CA GLU A 59 5.40 12.97 16.11
C GLU A 59 6.56 13.95 15.85
N ALA A 60 6.60 14.56 14.68
CA ALA A 60 7.68 15.44 14.23
C ALA A 60 7.39 16.92 14.40
N ARG A 61 6.46 17.32 15.26
CA ARG A 61 6.17 18.73 15.53
C ARG A 61 7.42 19.47 16.01
N GLY A 62 7.80 20.52 15.26
CA GLY A 62 8.98 21.31 15.57
C GLY A 62 10.31 20.74 15.04
N ILE A 63 10.31 19.57 14.46
CA ILE A 63 11.47 18.98 13.77
C ILE A 63 11.56 19.57 12.36
N LYS A 64 12.73 20.13 12.01
CA LYS A 64 12.96 20.76 10.70
C LYS A 64 13.61 19.80 9.71
N SER A 65 14.41 18.84 10.19
CA SER A 65 15.16 17.90 9.33
C SER A 65 14.24 16.84 8.76
N ASP A 66 14.22 16.71 7.43
CA ASP A 66 13.49 15.67 6.73
C ASP A 66 14.03 14.27 7.03
N MET A 67 15.33 14.15 7.29
CA MET A 67 15.93 12.88 7.69
C MET A 67 15.41 12.41 9.06
N GLU A 68 15.27 13.32 10.00
CA GLU A 68 14.71 12.98 11.31
C GLU A 68 13.22 12.64 11.23
N LYS A 69 12.47 13.33 10.37
CA LYS A 69 11.09 12.98 10.05
C LYS A 69 10.96 11.60 9.40
N ALA A 70 11.82 11.31 8.44
CA ALA A 70 11.89 10.00 7.79
C ALA A 70 12.22 8.87 8.77
N ALA A 71 13.04 9.14 9.79
CA ALA A 71 13.37 8.19 10.84
C ALA A 71 12.13 7.68 11.58
N ILE A 72 11.09 8.49 11.72
CA ILE A 72 9.81 8.09 12.34
C ILE A 72 9.15 7.01 11.49
N ALA A 73 9.09 7.19 10.17
CA ALA A 73 8.57 6.18 9.25
C ALA A 73 9.40 4.89 9.30
N TRP A 74 10.73 5.00 9.34
CA TRP A 74 11.63 3.85 9.50
C TRP A 74 11.37 3.07 10.78
N CYS A 75 11.09 3.74 11.89
CA CYS A 75 10.72 3.07 13.14
C CYS A 75 9.46 2.22 12.99
N VAL A 76 8.47 2.71 12.26
CA VAL A 76 7.24 1.95 11.97
C VAL A 76 7.56 0.73 11.12
N LEU A 77 8.31 0.91 10.03
CA LEU A 77 8.67 -0.20 9.13
C LEU A 77 9.52 -1.26 9.83
N ASN A 78 10.44 -0.87 10.69
CA ASN A 78 11.23 -1.81 11.47
C ASN A 78 10.36 -2.68 12.39
N ARG A 79 9.26 -2.16 12.91
CA ARG A 79 8.32 -2.95 13.71
C ARG A 79 7.51 -3.91 12.84
N VAL A 80 7.11 -3.49 11.63
CA VAL A 80 6.44 -4.36 10.66
C VAL A 80 7.31 -5.56 10.29
N ASP A 81 8.61 -5.32 10.08
CA ASP A 81 9.57 -6.34 9.68
C ASP A 81 10.17 -7.15 10.85
N SER A 82 9.89 -6.74 12.09
CA SER A 82 10.46 -7.37 13.27
C SER A 82 9.90 -8.77 13.50
N THR A 83 10.80 -9.69 13.86
CA THR A 83 10.46 -11.05 14.29
C THR A 83 10.38 -11.19 15.81
N ASP A 84 10.63 -10.10 16.55
CA ASP A 84 10.54 -10.10 18.00
C ASP A 84 9.10 -10.43 18.45
N TRP A 85 9.03 -11.17 19.57
CA TRP A 85 7.72 -11.66 20.06
C TRP A 85 6.71 -10.54 20.30
N GLU A 86 7.17 -9.35 20.65
CA GLU A 86 6.36 -8.16 20.90
C GLU A 86 5.64 -7.67 19.64
N PHE A 87 6.30 -7.78 18.48
CA PHE A 87 5.79 -7.26 17.19
C PHE A 87 5.31 -8.36 16.23
N ARG A 88 5.47 -9.64 16.59
CA ARG A 88 5.22 -10.77 15.68
C ARG A 88 3.80 -10.83 15.08
N ASN A 89 2.83 -10.18 15.73
CA ASN A 89 1.45 -10.12 15.25
C ASN A 89 1.12 -8.80 14.54
N MET A 90 2.13 -7.94 14.32
CA MET A 90 2.01 -6.64 13.66
C MET A 90 2.73 -6.71 12.32
N ASN A 91 2.02 -7.14 11.28
CA ASN A 91 2.59 -7.41 9.96
C ASN A 91 2.29 -6.31 8.95
N THR A 92 1.54 -5.30 9.34
CA THR A 92 1.18 -4.16 8.50
C THR A 92 1.43 -2.84 9.22
N ILE A 93 1.59 -1.77 8.45
CA ILE A 93 1.71 -0.41 8.98
C ILE A 93 0.51 -0.06 9.86
N GLU A 94 -0.69 -0.37 9.39
CA GLU A 94 -1.92 -0.13 10.14
C GLU A 94 -1.92 -0.83 11.51
N GLU A 95 -1.54 -2.10 11.56
CA GLU A 95 -1.46 -2.86 12.80
C GLU A 95 -0.47 -2.24 13.80
N VAL A 96 0.69 -1.77 13.31
CA VAL A 96 1.66 -1.08 14.17
C VAL A 96 1.12 0.26 14.68
N LEU A 97 0.53 1.06 13.79
CA LEU A 97 0.07 2.41 14.14
C LEU A 97 -1.17 2.43 15.01
N THR A 98 -2.01 1.40 14.92
CA THR A 98 -3.27 1.29 15.70
C THR A 98 -3.13 0.43 16.94
N ALA A 99 -2.01 -0.28 17.12
CA ALA A 99 -1.79 -1.10 18.29
C ALA A 99 -1.65 -0.24 19.56
N PRO A 100 -2.35 -0.60 20.67
CA PRO A 100 -2.26 0.15 21.92
C PRO A 100 -0.82 0.24 22.44
N GLY A 101 -0.38 1.46 22.81
CA GLY A 101 0.90 1.71 23.42
C GLY A 101 2.12 1.65 22.50
N GLN A 102 1.92 1.51 21.18
CA GLN A 102 3.03 1.43 20.23
C GLN A 102 3.44 2.83 19.71
N ILE A 103 2.53 3.53 19.07
CA ILE A 103 2.77 4.87 18.53
C ILE A 103 1.54 5.72 18.84
N GLU A 104 1.74 6.74 19.65
CA GLU A 104 0.63 7.61 20.07
C GLU A 104 0.30 8.71 19.05
N GLY A 105 1.24 8.96 18.12
CA GLY A 105 1.12 10.06 17.16
C GLY A 105 0.13 9.84 16.03
N TYR A 106 -0.27 8.59 15.75
CA TYR A 106 -1.25 8.35 14.71
C TYR A 106 -2.68 8.67 15.19
N LYS A 107 -3.34 9.52 14.42
CA LYS A 107 -4.78 9.78 14.55
C LYS A 107 -5.35 9.96 13.16
N GLU A 108 -6.51 9.35 12.91
CA GLU A 108 -7.18 9.42 11.60
C GLU A 108 -7.49 10.87 11.19
N ASP A 109 -7.79 11.74 12.13
CA ASP A 109 -8.12 13.16 11.91
C ASP A 109 -6.89 14.08 11.85
N ASN A 110 -5.67 13.55 11.94
CA ASN A 110 -4.46 14.33 11.70
C ASN A 110 -4.47 14.91 10.28
N PRO A 111 -4.01 16.15 10.10
CA PRO A 111 -3.88 16.73 8.76
C PRO A 111 -2.99 15.89 7.84
N LEU A 112 -3.34 15.88 6.58
CA LEU A 112 -2.54 15.27 5.53
C LEU A 112 -1.70 16.36 4.85
N ASP A 113 -0.43 16.44 5.20
CA ASP A 113 0.52 17.41 4.68
C ASP A 113 1.20 16.84 3.44
N ASP A 114 1.16 17.58 2.31
CA ASP A 114 1.69 17.12 1.02
C ASP A 114 3.20 16.82 1.07
N HIS A 115 3.97 17.62 1.80
CA HIS A 115 5.41 17.39 1.96
C HIS A 115 5.69 16.10 2.71
N LEU A 116 4.91 15.81 3.75
CA LEU A 116 5.02 14.58 4.53
C LEU A 116 4.53 13.36 3.76
N VAL A 117 3.55 13.52 2.88
CA VAL A 117 3.12 12.47 1.94
C VAL A 117 4.26 12.09 1.01
N GLU A 118 4.94 13.07 0.40
CA GLU A 118 6.09 12.79 -0.46
C GLU A 118 7.24 12.14 0.31
N LEU A 119 7.51 12.61 1.53
CA LEU A 119 8.54 12.02 2.39
C LEU A 119 8.22 10.56 2.76
N ALA A 120 6.97 10.26 3.08
CA ALA A 120 6.52 8.89 3.36
C ALA A 120 6.64 7.98 2.14
N LYS A 121 6.33 8.50 0.94
CA LYS A 121 6.57 7.79 -0.33
C LYS A 121 8.04 7.42 -0.49
N ASP A 122 8.94 8.39 -0.31
CA ASP A 122 10.38 8.18 -0.48
C ASP A 122 10.92 7.09 0.46
N VAL A 123 10.32 6.93 1.62
CA VAL A 123 10.70 5.88 2.57
C VAL A 123 10.17 4.51 2.16
N LEU A 124 8.97 4.45 1.55
CA LEU A 124 8.31 3.18 1.19
C LEU A 124 8.76 2.62 -0.18
N ILE A 125 9.25 3.46 -1.05
CA ILE A 125 9.70 3.11 -2.41
C ILE A 125 11.21 3.12 -2.48
#